data_7b28cce1a0649ba976ebf7f7feae11dd
#
_entry.id   7b28cce1a0649ba976ebf7f7feae11dd
#
_cell.length_a   1.000
_cell.length_b   1.000
_cell.length_c   1.000
_cell.angle_alpha   90.00
_cell.angle_beta   90.00
_cell.angle_gamma   90.00
#
_symmetry.space_group_name_H-M   'P 1'
#
loop_
_entity.id
_entity.type
_entity.pdbx_description
1 polymer ?
#
loop_
_entity_poly.entity_id
_entity_poly.type
_entity_poly.pdbx_seq_one_letter_code
_entity_poly.pdbx_strand_id
1 'polypeptide(L)'
;EKTLRLINHMCDDLVGSGMSSPLDELHNTWHDDMIWWGPAGIGSTYTCRRYEEQHQGPFNGGLSDIVFNGHVARFAEGDFGAWFGWPNLTMTPSGGFLGLPGSNQRVDMRVVDIYRRDGDKLAENWVFIDLLYFLAQQGIDVLARCEQIYRRD
;
A
#
# COMPACT_ATOMS: atom_id res chain seq x y z
N GLU A 1 7.95 8.01 -20.35
CA GLU A 1 9.23 8.36 -19.70
C GLU A 1 9.07 9.34 -18.54
N LYS A 2 8.28 10.45 -18.71
CA LYS A 2 8.01 11.43 -17.64
C LYS A 2 7.30 10.81 -16.44
N THR A 3 6.25 10.01 -16.69
CA THR A 3 5.49 9.32 -15.65
C THR A 3 6.36 8.34 -14.87
N LEU A 4 7.19 7.56 -15.54
CA LEU A 4 8.09 6.60 -14.87
C LEU A 4 9.14 7.31 -13.98
N ARG A 5 9.69 8.44 -14.44
CA ARG A 5 10.60 9.24 -13.61
C ARG A 5 9.92 9.76 -12.34
N LEU A 6 8.67 10.24 -12.46
CA LEU A 6 7.90 10.73 -11.32
C LEU A 6 7.61 9.61 -10.31
N ILE A 7 7.20 8.43 -10.79
CA ILE A 7 6.95 7.26 -9.94
C ILE A 7 8.24 6.81 -9.23
N ASN A 8 9.37 6.80 -9.94
CA ASN A 8 10.65 6.45 -9.33
C ASN A 8 11.04 7.44 -8.24
N HIS A 9 10.90 8.76 -8.49
CA HIS A 9 11.17 9.79 -7.49
C HIS A 9 10.28 9.60 -6.23
N MET A 10 8.97 9.40 -6.42
CA MET A 10 8.06 9.15 -5.32
C MET A 10 8.43 7.88 -4.54
N CYS A 11 8.85 6.81 -5.22
CA CYS A 11 9.31 5.59 -4.56
C CYS A 11 10.60 5.83 -3.74
N ASP A 12 11.53 6.60 -4.28
CA ASP A 12 12.79 6.91 -3.61
C ASP A 12 12.54 7.73 -2.32
N ASP A 13 11.63 8.71 -2.37
CA ASP A 13 11.17 9.47 -1.19
C ASP A 13 10.54 8.53 -0.15
N LEU A 14 9.60 7.68 -0.57
CA LEU A 14 8.89 6.75 0.31
C LEU A 14 9.86 5.76 1.00
N VAL A 15 10.79 5.19 0.27
CA VAL A 15 11.79 4.26 0.82
C VAL A 15 12.78 5.01 1.71
N GLY A 16 13.22 6.19 1.30
CA GLY A 16 14.15 7.04 2.05
C GLY A 16 13.59 7.48 3.41
N SER A 17 12.27 7.67 3.50
CA SER A 17 11.56 8.01 4.75
C SER A 17 11.10 6.78 5.55
N GLY A 18 11.56 5.59 5.22
CA GLY A 18 11.22 4.35 5.94
C GLY A 18 9.76 3.89 5.74
N MET A 19 9.21 4.10 4.55
CA MET A 19 7.82 3.78 4.17
C MET A 19 6.78 4.66 4.88
N SER A 20 7.18 5.85 5.31
CA SER A 20 6.31 6.81 6.01
C SER A 20 6.66 8.23 5.57
N SER A 21 6.28 8.61 4.36
CA SER A 21 6.55 9.96 3.86
C SER A 21 5.73 11.00 4.64
N PRO A 22 6.36 11.96 5.29
CA PRO A 22 5.64 13.05 5.93
C PRO A 22 4.88 13.90 4.89
N LEU A 23 3.87 14.63 5.34
CA LEU A 23 2.98 15.41 4.48
C LEU A 23 3.74 16.35 3.52
N ASP A 24 4.80 16.99 4.01
CA ASP A 24 5.59 17.91 3.21
C ASP A 24 6.34 17.20 2.06
N GLU A 25 6.79 15.97 2.28
CA GLU A 25 7.41 15.14 1.23
C GLU A 25 6.39 14.65 0.20
N LEU A 26 5.18 14.28 0.65
CA LEU A 26 4.10 13.88 -0.27
C LEU A 26 3.84 14.97 -1.32
N HIS A 27 3.86 16.23 -0.93
CA HIS A 27 3.65 17.37 -1.84
C HIS A 27 4.75 17.53 -2.91
N ASN A 28 5.90 16.86 -2.78
CA ASN A 28 6.92 16.87 -3.84
C ASN A 28 6.45 16.17 -5.10
N THR A 29 5.71 15.07 -4.95
CA THR A 29 5.33 14.17 -6.05
C THR A 29 3.82 14.02 -6.24
N TRP A 30 3.00 14.45 -5.27
CA TRP A 30 1.56 14.32 -5.29
C TRP A 30 0.84 15.67 -5.37
N HIS A 31 -0.30 15.69 -6.07
CA HIS A 31 -1.28 16.77 -5.90
C HIS A 31 -1.90 16.68 -4.51
N ASP A 32 -2.20 17.83 -3.89
CA ASP A 32 -2.82 17.87 -2.57
C ASP A 32 -4.19 17.21 -2.52
N ASP A 33 -4.96 17.34 -3.61
CA ASP A 33 -6.30 16.74 -3.80
C ASP A 33 -6.26 15.33 -4.41
N MET A 34 -5.14 14.60 -4.24
CA MET A 34 -4.97 13.24 -4.72
C MET A 34 -6.04 12.29 -4.18
N ILE A 35 -6.30 11.22 -4.93
CA ILE A 35 -7.15 10.12 -4.48
C ILE A 35 -6.32 8.85 -4.37
N TRP A 36 -6.40 8.22 -3.22
CA TRP A 36 -5.83 6.91 -2.97
C TRP A 36 -6.96 5.87 -2.86
N TRP A 37 -6.96 4.91 -3.77
CA TRP A 37 -7.93 3.83 -3.85
C TRP A 37 -7.33 2.57 -3.21
N GLY A 38 -7.57 2.39 -1.92
CA GLY A 38 -7.09 1.23 -1.18
C GLY A 38 -8.00 0.00 -1.34
N PRO A 39 -7.50 -1.18 -0.96
CA PRO A 39 -8.29 -2.41 -1.01
C PRO A 39 -9.44 -2.41 0.01
N ALA A 40 -10.38 -3.34 -0.18
CA ALA A 40 -11.46 -3.57 0.77
C ALA A 40 -10.91 -3.80 2.20
N GLY A 41 -11.57 -3.20 3.18
CA GLY A 41 -11.15 -3.21 4.59
C GLY A 41 -10.24 -2.04 4.98
N ILE A 42 -9.58 -1.37 4.02
CA ILE A 42 -8.81 -0.13 4.25
C ILE A 42 -9.62 1.05 3.73
N GLY A 43 -10.15 0.97 2.51
CA GLY A 43 -10.97 2.01 1.89
C GLY A 43 -10.18 3.03 1.11
N SER A 44 -10.85 4.11 0.68
CA SER A 44 -10.26 5.18 -0.12
C SER A 44 -10.05 6.43 0.70
N THR A 45 -9.00 7.18 0.39
CA THR A 45 -8.73 8.47 1.01
C THR A 45 -8.64 9.57 -0.05
N TYR A 46 -9.00 10.78 0.35
CA TYR A 46 -8.95 11.99 -0.47
C TYR A 46 -8.02 12.97 0.20
N THR A 47 -7.17 13.63 -0.58
CA THR A 47 -6.09 14.54 -0.15
C THR A 47 -4.90 13.84 0.50
N CYS A 48 -3.70 14.41 0.33
CA CYS A 48 -2.48 13.94 0.98
C CYS A 48 -2.64 13.83 2.51
N ARG A 49 -3.30 14.81 3.12
CA ARG A 49 -3.54 14.83 4.55
C ARG A 49 -4.39 13.65 5.03
N ARG A 50 -5.48 13.33 4.32
CA ARG A 50 -6.33 12.18 4.66
C ARG A 50 -5.64 10.85 4.38
N TYR A 51 -4.83 10.77 3.35
CA TYR A 51 -3.99 9.63 3.09
C TYR A 51 -3.05 9.34 4.27
N GLU A 52 -2.37 10.38 4.79
CA GLU A 52 -1.52 10.24 5.97
C GLU A 52 -2.31 9.78 7.20
N GLU A 53 -3.42 10.45 7.52
CA GLU A 53 -4.24 10.17 8.71
C GLU A 53 -4.93 8.81 8.67
N GLN A 54 -5.45 8.39 7.51
CA GLN A 54 -6.38 7.26 7.39
C GLN A 54 -5.72 5.99 6.83
N HIS A 55 -4.58 6.11 6.18
CA HIS A 55 -3.85 4.96 5.64
C HIS A 55 -2.43 4.86 6.19
N GLN A 56 -1.59 5.83 5.90
CA GLN A 56 -0.16 5.74 6.22
C GLN A 56 0.11 5.63 7.72
N GLY A 57 -0.56 6.44 8.53
CA GLY A 57 -0.47 6.39 9.99
C GLY A 57 -0.89 5.03 10.56
N PRO A 58 -2.12 4.53 10.27
CA PRO A 58 -2.55 3.20 10.71
C PRO A 58 -1.70 2.05 10.16
N PHE A 59 -1.19 2.15 8.93
CA PHE A 59 -0.29 1.16 8.35
C PHE A 59 0.99 1.05 9.17
N ASN A 60 1.68 2.17 9.39
CA ASN A 60 2.92 2.19 10.17
C ASN A 60 2.69 1.94 11.66
N GLY A 61 1.52 2.29 12.20
CA GLY A 61 1.15 2.01 13.58
C GLY A 61 0.86 0.54 13.87
N GLY A 62 0.34 -0.19 12.87
CA GLY A 62 -0.04 -1.60 13.00
C GLY A 62 0.98 -2.60 12.47
N LEU A 63 2.01 -2.13 11.77
CA LEU A 63 3.05 -2.96 11.15
C LEU A 63 4.43 -2.43 11.57
N SER A 64 5.26 -3.28 12.11
CA SER A 64 6.62 -2.95 12.54
C SER A 64 7.67 -3.64 11.68
N ASP A 65 8.93 -3.21 11.81
CA ASP A 65 10.09 -3.80 11.12
C ASP A 65 9.90 -3.90 9.60
N ILE A 66 9.30 -2.86 9.00
CA ILE A 66 9.01 -2.84 7.57
C ILE A 66 10.32 -2.77 6.78
N VAL A 67 10.48 -3.73 5.88
CA VAL A 67 11.61 -3.79 4.95
C VAL A 67 11.08 -3.75 3.52
N PHE A 68 11.59 -2.82 2.73
CA PHE A 68 11.34 -2.77 1.30
C PHE A 68 12.27 -3.74 0.55
N ASN A 69 11.69 -4.73 -0.12
CA ASN A 69 12.42 -5.78 -0.84
C ASN A 69 12.64 -5.44 -2.34
N GLY A 70 12.05 -4.34 -2.79
CA GLY A 70 12.12 -3.92 -4.18
C GLY A 70 10.88 -4.28 -5.00
N HIS A 71 10.94 -3.92 -6.27
CA HIS A 71 9.91 -4.22 -7.25
C HIS A 71 10.42 -5.21 -8.30
N VAL A 72 9.56 -6.13 -8.72
CA VAL A 72 9.82 -7.03 -9.85
C VAL A 72 9.82 -6.25 -11.16
N ALA A 73 8.91 -5.30 -11.30
CA ALA A 73 8.83 -4.42 -12.46
C ALA A 73 8.29 -3.04 -12.09
N ARG A 74 8.72 -2.03 -12.84
CA ARG A 74 8.17 -0.68 -12.91
C ARG A 74 8.04 -0.30 -14.36
N PHE A 75 6.90 0.20 -14.75
CA PHE A 75 6.64 0.60 -16.13
C PHE A 75 5.65 1.75 -16.20
N ALA A 76 5.61 2.44 -17.33
CA ALA A 76 4.66 3.51 -17.57
C ALA A 76 4.38 3.67 -19.06
N GLU A 77 3.14 4.04 -19.37
CA GLU A 77 2.68 4.42 -20.69
C GLU A 77 1.74 5.63 -20.57
N GLY A 78 1.99 6.69 -21.34
CA GLY A 78 1.23 7.93 -21.24
C GLY A 78 1.30 8.51 -19.83
N ASP A 79 0.14 8.77 -19.26
CA ASP A 79 -0.02 9.33 -17.91
C ASP A 79 -0.18 8.25 -16.83
N PHE A 80 -0.22 6.99 -17.21
CA PHE A 80 -0.32 5.88 -16.28
C PHE A 80 1.02 5.19 -16.08
N GLY A 81 1.23 4.68 -14.87
CA GLY A 81 2.37 3.85 -14.56
C GLY A 81 2.06 2.91 -13.41
N ALA A 82 2.88 1.91 -13.24
CA ALA A 82 2.68 0.89 -12.24
C ALA A 82 3.99 0.31 -11.74
N TRP A 83 3.94 -0.24 -10.55
CA TRP A 83 4.93 -1.18 -10.07
C TRP A 83 4.27 -2.38 -9.37
N PHE A 84 5.01 -3.45 -9.22
CA PHE A 84 4.62 -4.53 -8.34
C PHE A 84 5.85 -5.24 -7.74
N GLY A 85 5.67 -5.81 -6.55
CA GLY A 85 6.65 -6.62 -5.86
C GLY A 85 6.06 -7.94 -5.40
N TRP A 86 6.92 -8.99 -5.30
CA TRP A 86 6.44 -10.33 -5.02
C TRP A 86 7.41 -11.15 -4.17
N PRO A 87 7.57 -10.80 -2.86
CA PRO A 87 6.95 -9.67 -2.14
C PRO A 87 7.75 -8.36 -2.33
N ASN A 88 7.07 -7.23 -2.27
CA ASN A 88 7.72 -5.93 -2.22
C ASN A 88 8.01 -5.43 -0.80
N LEU A 89 7.29 -5.94 0.20
CA LEU A 89 7.47 -5.61 1.60
C LEU A 89 7.53 -6.87 2.47
N THR A 90 8.29 -6.79 3.55
CA THR A 90 8.27 -7.76 4.65
C THR A 90 8.15 -6.98 5.96
N MET A 91 7.29 -7.42 6.88
CA MET A 91 7.00 -6.72 8.13
C MET A 91 6.53 -7.67 9.23
N THR A 92 6.32 -7.11 10.40
CA THR A 92 5.75 -7.79 11.56
C THR A 92 4.43 -7.12 11.96
N PRO A 93 3.26 -7.78 11.80
CA PRO A 93 2.00 -7.26 12.33
C PRO A 93 2.05 -7.17 13.85
N SER A 94 2.04 -5.93 14.37
CA SER A 94 2.09 -5.62 15.80
C SER A 94 0.72 -5.39 16.43
N GLY A 95 -0.32 -5.21 15.59
CA GLY A 95 -1.72 -5.07 16.00
C GLY A 95 -2.34 -3.77 15.53
N GLY A 96 -3.63 -3.83 15.16
CA GLY A 96 -4.41 -2.70 14.68
C GLY A 96 -4.58 -2.63 13.16
N PHE A 97 -3.64 -3.13 12.38
CA PHE A 97 -3.81 -3.20 10.92
C PHE A 97 -5.01 -4.10 10.57
N LEU A 98 -5.93 -3.59 9.74
CA LEU A 98 -7.23 -4.21 9.43
C LEU A 98 -8.11 -4.50 10.67
N GLY A 99 -7.86 -3.83 11.79
CA GLY A 99 -8.57 -4.09 13.05
C GLY A 99 -8.22 -5.43 13.70
N LEU A 100 -7.14 -6.09 13.25
CA LEU A 100 -6.73 -7.40 13.75
C LEU A 100 -5.70 -7.29 14.87
N PRO A 101 -5.65 -8.25 15.80
CA PRO A 101 -4.55 -8.34 16.77
C PRO A 101 -3.24 -8.64 16.04
N GLY A 102 -2.12 -8.25 16.62
CA GLY A 102 -0.81 -8.58 16.09
C GLY A 102 -0.51 -10.08 16.17
N SER A 103 0.01 -10.64 15.08
CA SER A 103 0.50 -12.02 15.09
C SER A 103 1.92 -12.12 15.65
N ASN A 104 2.66 -11.00 15.65
CA ASN A 104 4.09 -10.93 15.96
C ASN A 104 4.96 -11.92 15.15
N GLN A 105 4.45 -12.34 14.00
CA GLN A 105 5.17 -13.19 13.05
C GLN A 105 5.63 -12.34 11.89
N ARG A 106 6.84 -12.57 11.41
CA ARG A 106 7.34 -11.89 10.23
C ARG A 106 6.64 -12.44 8.99
N VAL A 107 6.05 -11.54 8.20
CA VAL A 107 5.23 -11.88 7.03
C VAL A 107 5.59 -11.01 5.84
N ASP A 108 5.29 -11.52 4.66
CA ASP A 108 5.48 -10.84 3.38
C ASP A 108 4.18 -10.21 2.88
N MET A 109 4.31 -9.06 2.22
CA MET A 109 3.19 -8.38 1.57
C MET A 109 3.49 -8.21 0.08
N ARG A 110 2.55 -8.65 -0.75
CA ARG A 110 2.56 -8.50 -2.20
C ARG A 110 1.61 -7.39 -2.58
N VAL A 111 2.12 -6.43 -3.34
CA VAL A 111 1.34 -5.24 -3.71
C VAL A 111 1.53 -4.95 -5.19
N VAL A 112 0.44 -4.57 -5.84
CA VAL A 112 0.41 -3.94 -7.16
C VAL A 112 -0.12 -2.54 -6.99
N ASP A 113 0.64 -1.56 -7.47
CA ASP A 113 0.28 -0.15 -7.47
C ASP A 113 0.16 0.37 -8.88
N ILE A 114 -0.95 1.06 -9.16
CA ILE A 114 -1.16 1.77 -10.41
C ILE A 114 -1.32 3.25 -10.10
N TYR A 115 -0.68 4.09 -10.86
CA TYR A 115 -0.66 5.55 -10.67
C TYR A 115 -1.14 6.27 -11.92
N ARG A 116 -1.85 7.37 -11.73
CA ARG A 116 -2.15 8.36 -12.77
C ARG A 116 -1.44 9.66 -12.45
N ARG A 117 -0.68 10.13 -13.41
CA ARG A 117 -0.07 11.45 -13.40
C ARG A 117 -1.03 12.48 -14.00
N ASP A 118 -1.01 13.66 -13.43
CA ASP A 118 -1.64 14.86 -14.00
C ASP A 118 -0.61 16.01 -13.97
N GLY A 119 -0.28 16.55 -15.15
CA GLY A 119 0.79 17.55 -15.24
C GLY A 119 2.13 17.03 -14.74
N ASP A 120 2.60 17.57 -13.64
CA ASP A 120 3.91 17.26 -13.04
C ASP A 120 3.84 16.40 -11.77
N LYS A 121 2.61 16.05 -11.32
CA LYS A 121 2.38 15.33 -10.08
C LYS A 121 1.46 14.13 -10.27
N LEU A 122 1.48 13.22 -9.32
CA LEU A 122 0.55 12.10 -9.22
C LEU A 122 -0.79 12.61 -8.68
N ALA A 123 -1.88 12.16 -9.28
CA ALA A 123 -3.24 12.54 -8.91
C ALA A 123 -4.03 11.37 -8.31
N GLU A 124 -3.76 10.15 -8.76
CA GLU A 124 -4.47 8.97 -8.29
C GLU A 124 -3.52 7.76 -8.15
N ASN A 125 -3.82 6.93 -7.15
CA ASN A 125 -3.16 5.65 -6.94
C ASN A 125 -4.20 4.57 -6.64
N TRP A 126 -4.16 3.46 -7.35
CA TRP A 126 -4.93 2.25 -7.08
C TRP A 126 -4.01 1.19 -6.51
N VAL A 127 -4.33 0.69 -5.32
CA VAL A 127 -3.49 -0.28 -4.58
C VAL A 127 -4.21 -1.61 -4.45
N PHE A 128 -3.55 -2.68 -4.87
CA PHE A 128 -4.01 -4.05 -4.76
C PHE A 128 -3.04 -4.83 -3.87
N ILE A 129 -3.49 -5.17 -2.67
CA ILE A 129 -2.73 -5.98 -1.72
C ILE A 129 -3.25 -7.41 -1.76
N ASP A 130 -2.36 -8.41 -1.87
CA ASP A 130 -2.71 -9.81 -1.69
C ASP A 130 -2.99 -10.11 -0.21
N LEU A 131 -4.16 -9.65 0.26
CA LEU A 131 -4.59 -9.80 1.64
C LEU A 131 -4.82 -11.26 2.02
N LEU A 132 -5.25 -12.11 1.09
CA LEU A 132 -5.44 -13.54 1.38
C LEU A 132 -4.10 -14.19 1.75
N TYR A 133 -3.06 -13.92 0.98
CA TYR A 133 -1.70 -14.39 1.27
C TYR A 133 -1.15 -13.81 2.56
N PHE A 134 -1.31 -12.49 2.75
CA PHE A 134 -0.86 -11.79 3.96
C PHE A 134 -1.50 -12.36 5.24
N LEU A 135 -2.80 -12.63 5.22
CA LEU A 135 -3.54 -13.17 6.36
C LEU A 135 -3.27 -14.66 6.58
N ALA A 136 -3.13 -15.44 5.49
CA ALA A 136 -2.81 -16.87 5.59
C ALA A 136 -1.48 -17.14 6.31
N GLN A 137 -0.46 -16.29 6.10
CA GLN A 137 0.82 -16.38 6.82
C GLN A 137 0.65 -16.20 8.34
N GLN A 138 -0.42 -15.54 8.78
CA GLN A 138 -0.76 -15.30 10.18
C GLN A 138 -1.73 -16.35 10.76
N GLY A 139 -2.00 -17.41 10.00
CA GLY A 139 -2.95 -18.47 10.40
C GLY A 139 -4.42 -18.09 10.21
N ILE A 140 -4.73 -17.03 9.45
CA ILE A 140 -6.10 -16.58 9.18
C ILE A 140 -6.50 -17.06 7.78
N ASP A 141 -7.24 -18.15 7.70
CA ASP A 141 -7.81 -18.66 6.45
C ASP A 141 -9.17 -18.00 6.19
N VAL A 142 -9.16 -16.94 5.37
CA VAL A 142 -10.35 -16.17 5.03
C VAL A 142 -11.31 -17.00 4.18
N LEU A 143 -10.81 -17.84 3.26
CA LEU A 143 -11.65 -18.64 2.37
C LEU A 143 -12.40 -19.71 3.14
N ALA A 144 -11.73 -20.44 4.03
CA ALA A 144 -12.38 -21.41 4.91
C ALA A 144 -13.44 -20.74 5.82
N ARG A 145 -13.17 -19.53 6.31
CA ARG A 145 -14.17 -18.75 7.08
C ARG A 145 -15.39 -18.38 6.25
N CYS A 146 -15.21 -17.96 5.01
CA CYS A 146 -16.32 -17.68 4.09
C CYS A 146 -17.17 -18.93 3.86
N GLU A 147 -16.56 -20.09 3.57
CA GLU A 147 -17.28 -21.36 3.42
C GLU A 147 -18.12 -21.73 4.65
N GLN A 148 -17.58 -21.50 5.86
CA GLN A 148 -18.33 -21.78 7.09
C GLN A 148 -19.55 -20.86 7.24
N ILE A 149 -19.50 -19.63 6.77
CA ILE A 149 -20.63 -18.70 6.81
C ILE A 149 -21.71 -19.16 5.84
N TYR A 150 -21.34 -19.47 4.59
CA TYR A 150 -22.29 -19.89 3.55
C TYR A 150 -22.92 -21.29 3.78
N ARG A 151 -22.29 -22.16 4.57
CA ARG A 151 -22.84 -23.48 4.91
C ARG A 151 -23.81 -23.47 6.10
N ARG A 152 -24.04 -22.32 6.72
CA ARG A 152 -24.98 -22.18 7.86
C ARG A 152 -26.41 -21.87 7.43
N ASP A 153 -26.62 -21.64 6.15
CA ASP A 153 -27.93 -21.45 5.52
C ASP A 153 -28.39 -22.76 4.81
#